data_d35a2a572f10642f0b670bbd2a764334
#
_entry.id   d35a2a572f10642f0b670bbd2a764334
#
_cell.length_a   1.000
_cell.length_b   1.000
_cell.length_c   1.000
_cell.angle_alpha   90.00
_cell.angle_beta   90.00
_cell.angle_gamma   90.00
#
_symmetry.space_group_name_H-M   'P 1'
#
loop_
_entity.id
_entity.type
_entity.pdbx_description
1 polymer ?
#
loop_
_entity_poly.entity_id
_entity_poly.type
_entity_poly.pdbx_seq_one_letter_code
_entity_poly.pdbx_strand_id
1 'polypeptide(L)'
;MSWYLNRLPFYKKDVSRLVRTTVWCLSFPPQLAMLWSSLLLALANIVGAECAQQTFDYIIVGGGPAGLIVANRLSANPNMTVAVIEAGDSAYNNPIVTHVPTSLLEYGRFIGTSIDWKYVTIPQKYVGNRELDYLAGKALGGSTTINGMTYLRAEKEQIDAWEDLGNEGWNWDSLFEYFVAQEEFQPPSAELQARGAAYEDDAHGKAGELAVGFTPYFTAEFTNLLKETSEAMGYPFNKDPNHGRMRGFNTWPMTLNETGPTRADGARSFYFPVASRPNLHVFLNTTAARLIWDEEKTAESDLVASGVEVITANNVTETVLAVKEVIVAAGSIRSPAFLEHSGIGNPAVLERLGIKTVNPLHSVGAKLAEQPQNGMPFSSSKNWTGYPTFVTYLTASDLFGDELPGLAEEVRANISAYAAIIVADYAPDTISPANQEQLLRHQIDLVFNTTSPVPLVELLWAPVENQVIAQLWNLLPLSRGSIHINSTDATIPPQIDPNFLQLPIDGFVQAAAAVRIREYLATPPLADYITGELSPGLEAVPKDAGWRDEAWATWIKQGVNSNSHPVSTCAMMGRELGGVVDSEGKIYGTQNVRVVDASAFPTQISGHLSASVYAMAGKIADAILEGLK
;
A
#
# COMPACT_ATOMS: atom_id res chain seq x y z
N MET A 1 -10.57 38.49 -24.71
CA MET A 1 -11.65 39.45 -24.37
C MET A 1 -11.92 39.24 -22.87
N SER A 2 -11.14 39.64 -22.08
CA SER A 2 -10.63 40.76 -21.26
C SER A 2 -11.67 41.81 -20.91
N TRP A 3 -11.75 42.05 -19.61
CA TRP A 3 -12.20 43.24 -18.91
C TRP A 3 -13.70 43.43 -18.62
N TYR A 4 -13.88 43.75 -17.36
CA TYR A 4 -14.94 44.38 -16.58
C TYR A 4 -15.72 43.42 -15.65
N LEU A 5 -15.41 43.47 -14.36
CA LEU A 5 -16.07 44.20 -13.27
C LEU A 5 -15.41 43.87 -11.91
N ASN A 6 -14.49 44.73 -11.54
CA ASN A 6 -14.09 44.95 -10.14
C ASN A 6 -14.88 46.12 -9.61
N ARG A 7 -15.28 46.02 -8.34
CA ARG A 7 -15.79 47.01 -7.39
C ARG A 7 -17.29 46.97 -7.14
N LEU A 8 -17.63 46.48 -5.94
CA LEU A 8 -18.24 47.24 -4.85
C LEU A 8 -18.19 46.43 -3.53
N PRO A 9 -17.98 47.10 -2.37
CA PRO A 9 -17.71 46.45 -1.10
C PRO A 9 -18.91 46.45 -0.13
N PHE A 10 -18.81 45.54 0.88
CA PHE A 10 -19.47 45.57 2.17
C PHE A 10 -21.00 45.60 2.27
N TYR A 11 -21.57 44.54 2.86
CA TYR A 11 -22.36 44.64 4.06
C TYR A 11 -22.59 43.27 4.73
N LYS A 12 -21.80 42.95 5.74
CA LYS A 12 -22.25 42.09 6.83
C LYS A 12 -23.26 42.86 7.65
N LYS A 13 -24.49 42.41 7.72
CA LYS A 13 -25.44 42.76 8.79
C LYS A 13 -26.36 41.59 9.10
N ASP A 14 -26.22 41.16 10.30
CA ASP A 14 -27.06 40.48 11.27
C ASP A 14 -28.53 40.22 10.83
N VAL A 15 -28.84 38.92 10.61
CA VAL A 15 -30.20 38.44 10.30
C VAL A 15 -31.06 38.27 11.57
N SER A 16 -30.52 38.56 12.76
CA SER A 16 -31.23 38.37 14.03
C SER A 16 -32.16 39.53 14.46
N ARG A 17 -32.36 40.55 13.64
CA ARG A 17 -33.16 41.76 14.01
C ARG A 17 -34.33 42.09 13.11
N LEU A 18 -34.76 41.21 12.22
CA LEU A 18 -35.88 41.52 11.27
C LEU A 18 -37.19 40.76 11.56
N VAL A 19 -37.38 40.25 12.76
CA VAL A 19 -38.65 39.57 13.15
C VAL A 19 -39.42 40.33 14.23
N ARG A 20 -39.17 41.62 14.45
CA ARG A 20 -40.08 42.43 15.27
C ARG A 20 -40.32 43.78 14.60
N THR A 21 -41.42 43.90 13.98
CA THR A 21 -42.27 45.06 13.65
C THR A 21 -42.75 45.02 12.20
N THR A 22 -43.96 44.63 12.01
CA THR A 22 -45.08 45.36 11.36
C THR A 22 -46.13 44.34 10.94
N VAL A 23 -47.07 44.06 11.83
CA VAL A 23 -48.36 43.49 11.44
C VAL A 23 -49.19 44.67 10.89
N TRP A 24 -49.23 44.80 9.58
CA TRP A 24 -50.27 45.50 8.88
C TRP A 24 -51.19 44.47 8.26
N CYS A 25 -52.46 44.50 8.70
CA CYS A 25 -53.54 43.74 8.12
C CYS A 25 -53.74 44.15 6.65
N LEU A 26 -53.26 43.32 5.74
CA LEU A 26 -53.70 43.28 4.35
C LEU A 26 -54.61 42.07 4.19
N SER A 27 -55.91 42.34 3.99
CA SER A 27 -56.89 41.33 3.64
C SER A 27 -56.59 40.79 2.22
N PHE A 28 -55.97 39.63 2.13
CA PHE A 28 -55.82 38.94 0.87
C PHE A 28 -57.04 38.07 0.56
N PRO A 29 -57.41 37.91 -0.73
CA PRO A 29 -58.48 36.99 -1.11
C PRO A 29 -58.13 35.54 -0.69
N PRO A 30 -59.10 34.71 -0.28
CA PRO A 30 -58.86 33.37 0.24
C PRO A 30 -58.01 32.45 -0.65
N GLN A 31 -58.00 32.65 -1.95
CA GLN A 31 -57.23 31.88 -2.93
C GLN A 31 -55.72 32.18 -2.90
N LEU A 32 -55.29 33.38 -2.51
CA LEU A 32 -53.87 33.72 -2.33
C LEU A 32 -53.32 33.24 -0.98
N ALA A 33 -54.14 33.19 0.06
CA ALA A 33 -53.75 32.66 1.35
C ALA A 33 -53.43 31.14 1.32
N MET A 34 -54.13 30.35 0.48
CA MET A 34 -53.82 28.94 0.26
C MET A 34 -52.53 28.74 -0.52
N LEU A 35 -52.21 29.59 -1.49
CA LEU A 35 -50.94 29.53 -2.22
C LEU A 35 -49.73 29.87 -1.34
N TRP A 36 -49.87 30.86 -0.44
CA TRP A 36 -48.82 31.24 0.50
C TRP A 36 -48.61 30.20 1.62
N SER A 37 -49.68 29.57 2.11
CA SER A 37 -49.59 28.48 3.06
C SER A 37 -48.95 27.21 2.43
N SER A 38 -49.26 26.90 1.16
CA SER A 38 -48.65 25.82 0.42
C SER A 38 -47.18 26.10 0.10
N LEU A 39 -46.82 27.34 -0.20
CA LEU A 39 -45.43 27.77 -0.44
C LEU A 39 -44.61 27.78 0.86
N LEU A 40 -45.20 28.21 1.98
CA LEU A 40 -44.57 28.17 3.31
C LEU A 40 -44.42 26.73 3.82
N LEU A 41 -45.39 25.83 3.56
CA LEU A 41 -45.24 24.41 3.84
C LEU A 41 -44.20 23.73 2.92
N ALA A 42 -44.09 24.12 1.65
CA ALA A 42 -43.07 23.65 0.74
C ALA A 42 -41.68 24.19 1.14
N LEU A 43 -41.56 25.45 1.53
CA LEU A 43 -40.34 26.04 2.07
C LEU A 43 -39.96 25.46 3.44
N ALA A 44 -40.92 25.16 4.33
CA ALA A 44 -40.66 24.46 5.58
C ALA A 44 -40.19 23.02 5.38
N ASN A 45 -40.69 22.34 4.34
CA ASN A 45 -40.22 21.03 3.95
C ASN A 45 -38.83 21.06 3.23
N ILE A 46 -38.44 22.22 2.66
CA ILE A 46 -37.10 22.42 2.06
C ILE A 46 -36.08 22.83 3.14
N VAL A 47 -36.50 23.55 4.18
CA VAL A 47 -35.62 23.94 5.31
C VAL A 47 -35.59 22.88 6.40
N GLY A 48 -36.51 21.92 6.41
CA GLY A 48 -36.62 20.81 7.35
C GLY A 48 -36.14 19.46 6.80
N ALA A 49 -35.44 19.40 5.67
CA ALA A 49 -34.60 18.29 5.37
C ALA A 49 -33.36 18.38 6.29
N GLU A 50 -33.53 18.08 7.58
CA GLU A 50 -32.44 17.51 8.36
C GLU A 50 -31.87 16.40 7.50
N CYS A 51 -30.62 16.54 7.06
CA CYS A 51 -29.89 15.48 6.41
C CYS A 51 -29.94 14.30 7.37
N ALA A 52 -30.78 13.30 7.08
CA ALA A 52 -30.97 12.17 8.00
C ALA A 52 -29.59 11.54 8.17
N GLN A 53 -29.02 11.68 9.35
CA GLN A 53 -27.69 11.19 9.68
C GLN A 53 -27.67 9.67 9.45
N GLN A 54 -26.88 9.23 8.48
CA GLN A 54 -26.84 7.81 8.10
C GLN A 54 -26.08 7.03 9.15
N THR A 55 -26.68 5.94 9.60
CA THR A 55 -26.14 5.10 10.67
C THR A 55 -25.93 3.67 10.17
N PHE A 56 -24.75 3.11 10.46
CA PHE A 56 -24.37 1.75 10.09
C PHE A 56 -23.77 1.01 11.27
N ASP A 57 -23.80 -0.32 11.24
CA ASP A 57 -23.08 -1.12 12.25
C ASP A 57 -21.58 -0.90 12.12
N TYR A 58 -21.08 -0.96 10.89
CA TYR A 58 -19.66 -0.81 10.56
C TYR A 58 -19.42 0.26 9.50
N ILE A 59 -18.39 1.08 9.73
CA ILE A 59 -17.88 2.01 8.73
C ILE A 59 -16.47 1.57 8.34
N ILE A 60 -16.22 1.41 7.04
CA ILE A 60 -14.93 1.08 6.48
C ILE A 60 -14.39 2.31 5.75
N VAL A 61 -13.27 2.83 6.21
CA VAL A 61 -12.60 4.01 5.65
C VAL A 61 -11.58 3.54 4.63
N GLY A 62 -11.92 3.62 3.35
CA GLY A 62 -11.14 3.18 2.20
C GLY A 62 -11.70 1.94 1.53
N GLY A 63 -12.04 2.07 0.24
CA GLY A 63 -12.51 0.98 -0.64
C GLY A 63 -11.36 0.28 -1.36
N GLY A 64 -10.20 0.13 -0.71
CA GLY A 64 -9.06 -0.64 -1.21
C GLY A 64 -9.21 -2.15 -1.00
N PRO A 65 -8.18 -2.94 -1.36
CA PRO A 65 -8.25 -4.41 -1.29
C PRO A 65 -8.65 -4.93 0.09
N ALA A 66 -8.06 -4.41 1.16
CA ALA A 66 -8.37 -4.83 2.52
C ALA A 66 -9.78 -4.44 2.94
N GLY A 67 -10.16 -3.18 2.73
CA GLY A 67 -11.49 -2.68 3.10
C GLY A 67 -12.61 -3.42 2.39
N LEU A 68 -12.43 -3.80 1.13
CA LEU A 68 -13.44 -4.52 0.36
C LEU A 68 -13.59 -5.99 0.79
N ILE A 69 -12.52 -6.65 1.25
CA ILE A 69 -12.64 -7.98 1.88
C ILE A 69 -13.44 -7.88 3.17
N VAL A 70 -13.09 -6.96 4.05
CA VAL A 70 -13.82 -6.77 5.31
C VAL A 70 -15.30 -6.45 5.03
N ALA A 71 -15.57 -5.56 4.07
CA ALA A 71 -16.94 -5.22 3.65
C ALA A 71 -17.71 -6.45 3.14
N ASN A 72 -17.06 -7.26 2.32
CA ASN A 72 -17.65 -8.49 1.77
C ASN A 72 -18.00 -9.48 2.89
N ARG A 73 -17.08 -9.75 3.81
CA ARG A 73 -17.27 -10.72 4.90
C ARG A 73 -18.34 -10.24 5.89
N LEU A 74 -18.31 -8.99 6.34
CA LEU A 74 -19.29 -8.44 7.29
C LEU A 74 -20.70 -8.36 6.68
N SER A 75 -20.83 -7.88 5.43
CA SER A 75 -22.13 -7.76 4.77
C SER A 75 -22.75 -9.10 4.35
N ALA A 76 -22.03 -10.22 4.47
CA ALA A 76 -22.60 -11.56 4.28
C ALA A 76 -23.69 -11.87 5.32
N ASN A 77 -23.62 -11.25 6.51
CA ASN A 77 -24.71 -11.28 7.48
C ASN A 77 -25.72 -10.16 7.16
N PRO A 78 -26.95 -10.48 6.72
CA PRO A 78 -27.94 -9.47 6.32
C PRO A 78 -28.42 -8.58 7.46
N ASN A 79 -28.14 -8.94 8.71
CA ASN A 79 -28.47 -8.14 9.91
C ASN A 79 -27.38 -7.12 10.26
N MET A 80 -26.27 -7.06 9.51
CA MET A 80 -25.18 -6.11 9.71
C MET A 80 -25.18 -5.11 8.56
N THR A 81 -25.30 -3.83 8.87
CA THR A 81 -25.20 -2.75 7.88
C THR A 81 -23.77 -2.26 7.80
N VAL A 82 -23.24 -2.19 6.57
CA VAL A 82 -21.84 -1.83 6.29
C VAL A 82 -21.79 -0.65 5.35
N ALA A 83 -21.05 0.40 5.73
CA ALA A 83 -20.70 1.53 4.87
C ALA A 83 -19.23 1.46 4.47
N VAL A 84 -18.92 1.67 3.20
CA VAL A 84 -17.56 1.86 2.69
C VAL A 84 -17.44 3.29 2.17
N ILE A 85 -16.43 4.03 2.64
CA ILE A 85 -16.15 5.40 2.22
C ILE A 85 -14.92 5.40 1.34
N GLU A 86 -15.07 5.75 0.06
CA GLU A 86 -14.00 5.74 -0.94
C GLU A 86 -13.85 7.11 -1.60
N ALA A 87 -12.62 7.64 -1.56
CA ALA A 87 -12.28 8.95 -2.10
C ALA A 87 -12.26 9.00 -3.64
N GLY A 88 -12.07 7.86 -4.28
CA GLY A 88 -12.09 7.72 -5.73
C GLY A 88 -13.47 7.34 -6.26
N ASP A 89 -13.56 7.23 -7.59
CA ASP A 89 -14.73 6.75 -8.30
C ASP A 89 -14.65 5.26 -8.60
N SER A 90 -15.73 4.71 -9.16
CA SER A 90 -15.71 3.36 -9.71
C SER A 90 -14.86 3.30 -10.98
N ALA A 91 -13.91 2.36 -11.01
CA ALA A 91 -13.09 2.09 -12.19
C ALA A 91 -13.58 0.85 -12.97
N TYR A 92 -14.82 0.38 -12.76
CA TYR A 92 -15.35 -0.86 -13.34
C TYR A 92 -15.25 -0.92 -14.86
N ASN A 93 -15.69 0.13 -15.54
CA ASN A 93 -15.69 0.24 -17.01
C ASN A 93 -14.46 1.00 -17.56
N ASN A 94 -13.45 1.26 -16.74
CA ASN A 94 -12.27 1.97 -17.18
C ASN A 94 -11.32 1.01 -17.93
N PRO A 95 -11.10 1.23 -19.26
CA PRO A 95 -10.26 0.34 -20.07
C PRO A 95 -8.79 0.33 -19.63
N ILE A 96 -8.31 1.38 -18.97
CA ILE A 96 -6.95 1.41 -18.41
C ILE A 96 -6.80 0.38 -17.29
N VAL A 97 -7.86 0.18 -16.48
CA VAL A 97 -7.87 -0.78 -15.36
C VAL A 97 -8.10 -2.21 -15.85
N THR A 98 -9.06 -2.40 -16.77
CA THR A 98 -9.41 -3.74 -17.26
C THR A 98 -8.35 -4.36 -18.15
N HIS A 99 -7.56 -3.52 -18.83
CA HIS A 99 -6.53 -3.97 -19.74
C HIS A 99 -5.38 -4.67 -19.00
N VAL A 100 -5.01 -5.87 -19.48
CA VAL A 100 -3.80 -6.56 -19.07
C VAL A 100 -2.69 -6.17 -20.04
N PRO A 101 -1.61 -5.50 -19.59
CA PRO A 101 -0.58 -5.02 -20.49
C PRO A 101 0.16 -6.19 -21.15
N THR A 102 0.52 -6.01 -22.41
CA THR A 102 1.24 -7.01 -23.22
C THR A 102 2.76 -6.82 -23.16
N SER A 103 3.21 -5.68 -22.65
CA SER A 103 4.63 -5.34 -22.49
C SER A 103 4.81 -4.33 -21.35
N LEU A 104 6.04 -4.15 -20.88
CA LEU A 104 6.38 -3.12 -19.89
C LEU A 104 6.03 -1.70 -20.37
N LEU A 105 6.11 -1.42 -21.68
CA LEU A 105 5.81 -0.10 -22.24
C LEU A 105 4.33 0.32 -22.09
N GLU A 106 3.44 -0.64 -21.88
CA GLU A 106 2.02 -0.37 -21.60
C GLU A 106 1.72 -0.12 -20.13
N TYR A 107 2.64 -0.51 -19.25
CA TYR A 107 2.51 -0.24 -17.82
C TYR A 107 2.65 1.26 -17.55
N GLY A 108 1.92 1.77 -16.56
CA GLY A 108 1.99 3.18 -16.18
C GLY A 108 1.01 4.11 -16.92
N ARG A 109 0.14 3.59 -17.80
CA ARG A 109 -0.89 4.41 -18.48
C ARG A 109 -1.86 5.12 -17.53
N PHE A 110 -1.93 4.70 -16.28
CA PHE A 110 -2.74 5.30 -15.22
C PHE A 110 -2.08 6.53 -14.57
N ILE A 111 -0.76 6.70 -14.72
CA ILE A 111 0.00 7.79 -14.08
C ILE A 111 -0.57 9.15 -14.50
N GLY A 112 -0.85 10.00 -13.51
CA GLY A 112 -1.40 11.33 -13.71
C GLY A 112 -2.88 11.38 -14.09
N THR A 113 -3.58 10.23 -14.18
CA THR A 113 -5.04 10.18 -14.43
C THR A 113 -5.87 10.43 -13.17
N SER A 114 -7.19 10.33 -13.26
CA SER A 114 -8.09 10.51 -12.09
C SER A 114 -8.05 9.34 -11.11
N ILE A 115 -7.55 8.16 -11.51
CA ILE A 115 -7.40 6.98 -10.66
C ILE A 115 -6.04 6.88 -9.97
N ASP A 116 -5.21 7.92 -10.10
CA ASP A 116 -3.92 8.06 -9.45
C ASP A 116 -3.98 9.20 -8.41
N TRP A 117 -3.55 8.94 -7.17
CA TRP A 117 -3.45 9.96 -6.12
C TRP A 117 -2.43 11.05 -6.44
N LYS A 118 -1.46 10.78 -7.34
CA LYS A 118 -0.39 11.71 -7.75
C LYS A 118 0.44 12.20 -6.56
N TYR A 119 0.75 11.30 -5.65
CA TYR A 119 1.62 11.64 -4.53
C TYR A 119 3.06 11.88 -4.99
N VAL A 120 3.72 12.77 -4.29
CA VAL A 120 5.14 13.07 -4.45
C VAL A 120 5.76 13.11 -3.06
N THR A 121 6.95 12.56 -2.92
CA THR A 121 7.70 12.63 -1.65
C THR A 121 8.14 14.06 -1.36
N ILE A 122 8.44 14.38 -0.11
CA ILE A 122 9.28 15.56 0.16
C ILE A 122 10.68 15.34 -0.41
N PRO A 123 11.50 16.41 -0.57
CA PRO A 123 12.88 16.28 -1.04
C PRO A 123 13.67 15.25 -0.22
N GLN A 124 14.14 14.19 -0.87
CA GLN A 124 14.79 13.05 -0.24
C GLN A 124 16.28 13.35 0.06
N LYS A 125 16.57 13.64 1.31
CA LYS A 125 17.89 14.08 1.84
C LYS A 125 19.05 13.21 1.38
N TYR A 126 18.91 11.90 1.42
CA TYR A 126 20.00 10.95 1.15
C TYR A 126 20.17 10.59 -0.33
N VAL A 127 19.27 11.08 -1.19
CA VAL A 127 19.32 10.84 -2.65
C VAL A 127 19.32 12.15 -3.45
N GLY A 128 20.06 13.14 -2.97
CA GLY A 128 20.30 14.40 -3.66
C GLY A 128 19.14 15.39 -3.61
N ASN A 129 18.31 15.34 -2.58
CA ASN A 129 17.11 16.17 -2.40
C ASN A 129 16.12 16.10 -3.58
N ARG A 130 16.05 14.95 -4.27
CA ARG A 130 15.04 14.72 -5.30
C ARG A 130 13.67 14.49 -4.68
N GLU A 131 12.66 15.05 -5.31
CA GLU A 131 11.26 14.64 -5.11
C GLU A 131 10.96 13.46 -6.03
N LEU A 132 10.28 12.45 -5.53
CA LEU A 132 10.00 11.22 -6.25
C LEU A 132 8.49 10.99 -6.34
N ASP A 133 8.01 10.55 -7.51
CA ASP A 133 6.64 10.10 -7.66
C ASP A 133 6.36 8.91 -6.75
N TYR A 134 5.18 8.90 -6.13
CA TYR A 134 4.79 7.87 -5.19
C TYR A 134 3.40 7.34 -5.55
N LEU A 135 3.34 6.24 -6.27
CA LEU A 135 2.11 5.76 -6.91
C LEU A 135 1.15 5.12 -5.90
N ALA A 136 -0.11 5.51 -5.97
CA ALA A 136 -1.20 4.89 -5.23
C ALA A 136 -2.53 5.05 -5.95
N GLY A 137 -3.36 4.01 -5.97
CA GLY A 137 -4.65 4.03 -6.65
C GLY A 137 -5.71 4.82 -5.90
N LYS A 138 -6.43 5.69 -6.62
CA LYS A 138 -7.58 6.48 -6.15
C LYS A 138 -8.84 6.02 -6.87
N ALA A 139 -9.35 4.87 -6.49
CA ALA A 139 -10.56 4.29 -7.07
C ALA A 139 -11.08 3.18 -6.15
N LEU A 140 -12.33 2.78 -6.31
CA LEU A 140 -12.86 1.56 -5.71
C LEU A 140 -12.04 0.35 -6.19
N GLY A 141 -11.40 -0.36 -5.27
CA GLY A 141 -10.36 -1.35 -5.50
C GLY A 141 -8.96 -0.86 -5.07
N GLY A 142 -8.79 0.45 -4.79
CA GLY A 142 -7.53 1.04 -4.34
C GLY A 142 -6.38 0.79 -5.31
N SER A 143 -5.17 0.55 -4.78
CA SER A 143 -3.97 0.34 -5.59
C SER A 143 -4.00 -0.95 -6.43
N THR A 144 -4.91 -1.90 -6.18
CA THR A 144 -5.09 -3.07 -7.06
C THR A 144 -5.66 -2.73 -8.43
N THR A 145 -6.21 -1.52 -8.61
CA THR A 145 -6.66 -1.03 -9.92
C THR A 145 -5.53 -0.60 -10.84
N ILE A 146 -4.34 -0.30 -10.27
CA ILE A 146 -3.20 0.26 -11.02
C ILE A 146 -1.89 -0.51 -10.84
N ASN A 147 -1.82 -1.51 -9.95
CA ASN A 147 -0.60 -2.30 -9.71
C ASN A 147 -0.20 -3.18 -10.92
N GLY A 148 0.99 -3.81 -10.84
CA GLY A 148 1.48 -4.77 -11.83
C GLY A 148 0.80 -6.13 -11.82
N MET A 149 -0.23 -6.31 -10.99
CA MET A 149 -0.99 -7.57 -10.81
C MET A 149 -0.17 -8.76 -10.27
N THR A 150 1.08 -8.59 -9.95
CA THR A 150 1.94 -9.66 -9.43
C THR A 150 1.32 -10.30 -8.18
N TYR A 151 1.16 -11.62 -8.20
CA TYR A 151 0.63 -12.38 -7.06
C TYR A 151 1.72 -13.29 -6.50
N LEU A 152 2.43 -12.78 -5.51
CA LEU A 152 3.51 -13.47 -4.82
C LEU A 152 3.37 -13.24 -3.32
N ARG A 153 3.44 -14.34 -2.56
CA ARG A 153 3.50 -14.33 -1.09
C ARG A 153 4.92 -14.06 -0.63
N ALA A 154 5.13 -13.84 0.66
CA ALA A 154 6.46 -13.67 1.24
C ALA A 154 7.16 -15.00 1.54
N GLU A 155 8.45 -14.95 1.88
CA GLU A 155 9.18 -16.08 2.47
C GLU A 155 8.58 -16.46 3.83
N LYS A 156 8.42 -17.76 4.09
CA LYS A 156 7.79 -18.29 5.30
C LYS A 156 8.42 -17.76 6.58
N GLU A 157 9.75 -17.85 6.68
CA GLU A 157 10.48 -17.44 7.88
C GLU A 157 10.30 -15.96 8.21
N GLN A 158 10.05 -15.15 7.19
CA GLN A 158 9.80 -13.73 7.40
C GLN A 158 8.42 -13.46 8.00
N ILE A 159 7.40 -14.20 7.56
CA ILE A 159 6.05 -14.11 8.15
C ILE A 159 6.06 -14.69 9.56
N ASP A 160 6.76 -15.81 9.79
CA ASP A 160 6.89 -16.40 11.12
C ASP A 160 7.55 -15.43 12.12
N ALA A 161 8.48 -14.60 11.66
CA ALA A 161 9.14 -13.57 12.48
C ALA A 161 8.20 -12.46 12.97
N TRP A 162 6.97 -12.35 12.46
CA TRP A 162 5.99 -11.39 12.96
C TRP A 162 5.51 -11.72 14.38
N GLU A 163 5.51 -13.00 14.78
CA GLU A 163 5.16 -13.39 16.16
C GLU A 163 6.14 -12.82 17.19
N ASP A 164 7.43 -12.74 16.86
CA ASP A 164 8.46 -12.19 17.74
C ASP A 164 8.27 -10.70 18.05
N LEU A 165 7.44 -10.01 17.28
CA LEU A 165 7.11 -8.59 17.46
C LEU A 165 5.84 -8.37 18.30
N GLY A 166 5.33 -9.43 18.97
CA GLY A 166 4.16 -9.37 19.85
C GLY A 166 2.83 -9.72 19.17
N ASN A 167 2.89 -10.40 18.01
CA ASN A 167 1.70 -10.76 17.24
C ASN A 167 1.45 -12.27 17.29
N GLU A 168 1.07 -12.80 18.44
CA GLU A 168 0.76 -14.22 18.61
C GLU A 168 -0.27 -14.70 17.56
N GLY A 169 0.03 -15.83 16.91
CA GLY A 169 -0.81 -16.41 15.86
C GLY A 169 -0.65 -15.74 14.48
N TRP A 170 0.29 -14.81 14.31
CA TRP A 170 0.62 -14.22 13.01
C TRP A 170 1.89 -14.87 12.43
N ASN A 171 1.75 -16.10 11.98
CA ASN A 171 2.79 -16.89 11.34
C ASN A 171 2.32 -17.39 9.98
N TRP A 172 3.22 -18.01 9.23
CA TRP A 172 2.95 -18.52 7.90
C TRP A 172 1.78 -19.49 7.88
N ASP A 173 1.78 -20.49 8.77
CA ASP A 173 0.81 -21.56 8.73
C ASP A 173 -0.61 -21.02 8.94
N SER A 174 -0.78 -20.05 9.84
CA SER A 174 -2.08 -19.38 10.06
C SER A 174 -2.50 -18.46 8.91
N LEU A 175 -1.55 -17.78 8.23
CA LEU A 175 -1.86 -16.93 7.09
C LEU A 175 -2.04 -17.74 5.79
N PHE A 176 -1.42 -18.91 5.70
CA PHE A 176 -1.53 -19.77 4.53
C PHE A 176 -2.98 -20.17 4.24
N GLU A 177 -3.77 -20.45 5.29
CA GLU A 177 -5.20 -20.74 5.15
C GLU A 177 -5.96 -19.59 4.47
N TYR A 178 -5.63 -18.34 4.81
CA TYR A 178 -6.24 -17.16 4.21
C TYR A 178 -5.72 -16.87 2.79
N PHE A 179 -4.47 -17.14 2.50
CA PHE A 179 -3.97 -17.09 1.12
C PHE A 179 -4.76 -18.03 0.22
N VAL A 180 -4.92 -19.28 0.62
CA VAL A 180 -5.63 -20.32 -0.13
C VAL A 180 -7.14 -20.04 -0.21
N ALA A 181 -7.75 -19.59 0.90
CA ALA A 181 -9.21 -19.37 0.96
C ALA A 181 -9.70 -18.26 0.01
N GLN A 182 -8.86 -17.30 -0.35
CA GLN A 182 -9.25 -16.16 -1.18
C GLN A 182 -9.02 -16.40 -2.67
N GLU A 183 -8.22 -17.38 -3.03
CA GLU A 183 -7.76 -17.66 -4.38
C GLU A 183 -8.75 -18.49 -5.19
N GLU A 184 -9.06 -18.02 -6.41
CA GLU A 184 -9.58 -18.82 -7.51
C GLU A 184 -8.43 -19.04 -8.50
N PHE A 185 -7.51 -19.94 -8.15
CA PHE A 185 -6.36 -20.22 -8.99
C PHE A 185 -6.76 -20.93 -10.27
N GLN A 186 -6.32 -20.40 -11.39
CA GLN A 186 -6.54 -20.92 -12.74
C GLN A 186 -5.23 -21.57 -13.22
N PRO A 187 -5.11 -22.91 -13.17
CA PRO A 187 -3.90 -23.60 -13.59
C PRO A 187 -3.56 -23.25 -15.05
N PRO A 188 -2.28 -22.96 -15.35
CA PRO A 188 -1.88 -22.57 -16.69
C PRO A 188 -2.15 -23.69 -17.71
N SER A 189 -2.60 -23.32 -18.89
CA SER A 189 -2.79 -24.24 -20.00
C SER A 189 -1.50 -24.99 -20.36
N ALA A 190 -1.58 -26.13 -21.05
CA ALA A 190 -0.41 -26.86 -21.52
C ALA A 190 0.52 -25.99 -22.39
N GLU A 191 -0.05 -25.02 -23.13
CA GLU A 191 0.72 -24.07 -23.91
C GLU A 191 1.51 -23.10 -23.01
N LEU A 192 0.90 -22.54 -21.97
CA LEU A 192 1.59 -21.65 -21.02
C LEU A 192 2.66 -22.40 -20.21
N GLN A 193 2.39 -23.66 -19.83
CA GLN A 193 3.41 -24.51 -19.19
C GLN A 193 4.60 -24.76 -20.12
N ALA A 194 4.36 -24.98 -21.41
CA ALA A 194 5.42 -25.11 -22.41
C ALA A 194 6.21 -23.82 -22.62
N ARG A 195 5.64 -22.65 -22.27
CA ARG A 195 6.33 -21.36 -22.26
C ARG A 195 7.09 -21.10 -20.94
N GLY A 196 6.91 -21.93 -19.91
CA GLY A 196 7.61 -21.85 -18.64
C GLY A 196 6.76 -21.45 -17.44
N ALA A 197 5.43 -21.32 -17.59
CA ALA A 197 4.54 -21.17 -16.43
C ALA A 197 4.62 -22.44 -15.57
N ALA A 198 4.89 -22.28 -14.29
CA ALA A 198 5.04 -23.40 -13.36
C ALA A 198 4.32 -23.08 -12.05
N TYR A 199 3.82 -24.10 -11.38
CA TYR A 199 3.11 -24.01 -10.11
C TYR A 199 3.16 -25.34 -9.36
N GLU A 200 2.79 -25.30 -8.09
CA GLU A 200 2.54 -26.48 -7.25
C GLU A 200 1.10 -26.44 -6.74
N ASP A 201 0.35 -27.51 -6.99
CA ASP A 201 -1.12 -27.51 -6.84
C ASP A 201 -1.58 -27.29 -5.39
N ASP A 202 -0.79 -27.71 -4.42
CA ASP A 202 -1.03 -27.56 -2.98
C ASP A 202 -0.66 -26.18 -2.43
N ALA A 203 0.00 -25.34 -3.23
CA ALA A 203 0.22 -23.92 -2.89
C ALA A 203 -1.02 -23.05 -3.10
N HIS A 204 -2.03 -23.52 -3.85
CA HIS A 204 -3.07 -22.67 -4.39
C HIS A 204 -4.50 -23.06 -4.00
N GLY A 205 -5.35 -22.05 -3.78
CA GLY A 205 -6.79 -22.21 -3.60
C GLY A 205 -7.55 -22.18 -4.94
N LYS A 206 -8.73 -22.81 -4.96
CA LYS A 206 -9.54 -22.96 -6.20
C LYS A 206 -10.98 -22.47 -6.05
N ALA A 207 -11.38 -22.02 -4.87
CA ALA A 207 -12.76 -21.72 -4.53
C ALA A 207 -12.99 -20.32 -3.95
N GLY A 208 -11.96 -19.48 -3.95
CA GLY A 208 -12.04 -18.09 -3.52
C GLY A 208 -12.59 -17.15 -4.57
N GLU A 209 -12.59 -15.86 -4.28
CA GLU A 209 -13.16 -14.83 -5.14
C GLU A 209 -12.11 -14.11 -6.02
N LEU A 210 -10.81 -14.26 -5.70
CA LEU A 210 -9.71 -13.59 -6.38
C LEU A 210 -9.17 -14.49 -7.50
N ALA A 211 -9.46 -14.16 -8.75
CA ALA A 211 -8.90 -14.88 -9.89
C ALA A 211 -7.38 -14.65 -9.97
N VAL A 212 -6.63 -15.74 -9.97
CA VAL A 212 -5.17 -15.78 -10.08
C VAL A 212 -4.77 -16.74 -11.18
N GLY A 213 -3.99 -16.29 -12.15
CA GLY A 213 -3.58 -17.09 -13.29
C GLY A 213 -2.35 -16.52 -13.97
N PHE A 214 -1.94 -17.07 -15.11
CA PHE A 214 -0.77 -16.61 -15.85
C PHE A 214 -1.17 -15.75 -17.04
N THR A 215 -0.42 -14.65 -17.27
CA THR A 215 -0.62 -13.87 -18.50
C THR A 215 -0.18 -14.69 -19.73
N PRO A 216 -0.88 -14.57 -20.87
CA PRO A 216 -0.44 -15.20 -22.12
C PRO A 216 0.70 -14.45 -22.82
N TYR A 217 1.16 -13.31 -22.28
CA TYR A 217 2.06 -12.37 -22.96
C TYR A 217 3.53 -12.57 -22.57
N PHE A 218 4.02 -13.82 -22.58
CA PHE A 218 5.47 -14.11 -22.45
C PHE A 218 5.88 -15.26 -23.38
N THR A 219 7.18 -15.37 -23.67
CA THR A 219 7.69 -16.32 -24.68
C THR A 219 8.57 -17.39 -24.04
N ALA A 220 8.43 -18.63 -24.53
CA ALA A 220 9.27 -19.77 -24.10
C ALA A 220 10.76 -19.50 -24.28
N GLU A 221 11.15 -18.83 -25.36
CA GLU A 221 12.55 -18.57 -25.66
C GLU A 221 13.19 -17.70 -24.59
N PHE A 222 12.57 -16.56 -24.25
CA PHE A 222 13.11 -15.67 -23.21
C PHE A 222 13.10 -16.32 -21.84
N THR A 223 12.04 -17.05 -21.50
CA THR A 223 11.94 -17.82 -20.25
C THR A 223 13.08 -18.84 -20.12
N ASN A 224 13.32 -19.63 -21.17
CA ASN A 224 14.36 -20.67 -21.15
C ASN A 224 15.76 -20.06 -21.03
N LEU A 225 16.04 -18.95 -21.74
CA LEU A 225 17.31 -18.24 -21.63
C LEU A 225 17.56 -17.77 -20.17
N LEU A 226 16.56 -17.16 -19.54
CA LEU A 226 16.68 -16.70 -18.16
C LEU A 226 16.85 -17.88 -17.20
N LYS A 227 16.08 -18.95 -17.37
CA LYS A 227 16.17 -20.17 -16.56
C LYS A 227 17.56 -20.82 -16.66
N GLU A 228 18.02 -21.10 -17.87
CA GLU A 228 19.33 -21.74 -18.09
C GLU A 228 20.48 -20.87 -17.56
N THR A 229 20.40 -19.55 -17.74
CA THR A 229 21.38 -18.61 -17.19
C THR A 229 21.35 -18.61 -15.65
N SER A 230 20.16 -18.61 -15.04
CA SER A 230 20.01 -18.71 -13.59
C SER A 230 20.65 -19.98 -13.04
N GLU A 231 20.36 -21.12 -13.66
CA GLU A 231 20.91 -22.42 -13.27
C GLU A 231 22.45 -22.45 -13.44
N ALA A 232 22.98 -21.84 -14.50
CA ALA A 232 24.42 -21.71 -14.70
C ALA A 232 25.11 -20.86 -13.61
N MET A 233 24.39 -19.92 -13.03
CA MET A 233 24.86 -19.11 -11.89
C MET A 233 24.60 -19.78 -10.52
N GLY A 234 24.00 -20.96 -10.47
CA GLY A 234 23.66 -21.67 -9.23
C GLY A 234 22.36 -21.17 -8.56
N TYR A 235 21.54 -20.42 -9.28
CA TYR A 235 20.21 -20.02 -8.81
C TYR A 235 19.18 -21.03 -9.32
N PRO A 236 18.48 -21.77 -8.43
CA PRO A 236 17.57 -22.84 -8.85
C PRO A 236 16.36 -22.26 -9.61
N PHE A 237 15.79 -23.08 -10.51
CA PHE A 237 14.43 -22.83 -10.97
C PHE A 237 13.45 -23.16 -9.84
N ASN A 238 12.75 -22.15 -9.37
CA ASN A 238 11.72 -22.28 -8.36
C ASN A 238 10.36 -22.39 -9.06
N LYS A 239 9.70 -23.54 -8.93
CA LYS A 239 8.42 -23.79 -9.59
C LYS A 239 7.30 -22.91 -9.06
N ASP A 240 7.34 -22.64 -7.76
CA ASP A 240 6.27 -21.89 -7.10
C ASP A 240 6.74 -21.22 -5.81
N PRO A 241 7.06 -19.93 -5.86
CA PRO A 241 7.45 -19.19 -4.65
C PRO A 241 6.30 -19.02 -3.65
N ASN A 242 5.04 -19.26 -4.05
CA ASN A 242 3.87 -19.13 -3.20
C ASN A 242 3.76 -20.21 -2.11
N HIS A 243 4.65 -21.19 -2.13
CA HIS A 243 4.88 -22.11 -1.01
C HIS A 243 5.64 -21.49 0.18
N GLY A 244 6.04 -20.21 0.08
CA GLY A 244 6.85 -19.55 1.10
C GLY A 244 8.34 -19.89 1.02
N ARG A 245 8.82 -20.27 -0.16
CA ARG A 245 10.22 -20.47 -0.52
C ARG A 245 10.49 -19.73 -1.81
N MET A 246 11.16 -18.56 -1.71
CA MET A 246 11.21 -17.62 -2.84
C MET A 246 12.52 -17.72 -3.65
N ARG A 247 13.65 -18.11 -3.03
CA ARG A 247 14.98 -18.08 -3.67
C ARG A 247 15.00 -18.75 -5.04
N GLY A 248 15.62 -18.10 -6.01
CA GLY A 248 15.86 -18.58 -7.37
C GLY A 248 15.00 -17.91 -8.43
N PHE A 249 15.09 -18.42 -9.65
CA PHE A 249 14.35 -17.93 -10.81
C PHE A 249 12.96 -18.55 -10.89
N ASN A 250 11.94 -17.74 -11.17
CA ASN A 250 10.58 -18.21 -11.41
C ASN A 250 9.83 -17.31 -12.41
N THR A 251 8.66 -17.82 -12.86
CA THR A 251 7.63 -17.05 -13.54
C THR A 251 6.42 -16.98 -12.61
N TRP A 252 5.92 -15.79 -12.34
CA TRP A 252 4.83 -15.64 -11.35
C TRP A 252 3.43 -15.60 -11.95
N PRO A 253 2.41 -16.06 -11.20
CA PRO A 253 1.02 -15.80 -11.53
C PRO A 253 0.62 -14.35 -11.21
N MET A 254 -0.49 -13.91 -11.79
CA MET A 254 -1.01 -12.55 -11.69
C MET A 254 -2.46 -12.56 -11.24
N THR A 255 -2.91 -11.48 -10.61
CA THR A 255 -4.35 -11.25 -10.30
C THR A 255 -5.09 -10.89 -11.59
N LEU A 256 -5.43 -11.88 -12.38
CA LEU A 256 -6.16 -11.78 -13.65
C LEU A 256 -7.03 -13.00 -13.90
N ASN A 257 -8.06 -12.83 -14.74
CA ASN A 257 -8.80 -13.94 -15.32
C ASN A 257 -8.09 -14.41 -16.58
N GLU A 258 -7.67 -15.66 -16.64
CA GLU A 258 -6.91 -16.22 -17.76
C GLU A 258 -7.76 -16.40 -19.02
N THR A 259 -9.04 -16.77 -18.88
CA THR A 259 -9.92 -17.09 -20.02
C THR A 259 -10.25 -15.87 -20.90
N GLY A 260 -10.27 -14.68 -20.33
CA GLY A 260 -10.39 -13.42 -21.06
C GLY A 260 -9.54 -12.40 -20.34
N PRO A 261 -8.23 -12.27 -20.69
CA PRO A 261 -7.28 -11.57 -19.87
C PRO A 261 -7.78 -10.20 -19.42
N THR A 262 -8.28 -10.16 -18.18
CA THR A 262 -8.76 -8.95 -17.51
C THR A 262 -8.25 -8.94 -16.08
N ARG A 263 -7.87 -7.76 -15.59
CA ARG A 263 -7.44 -7.56 -14.21
C ARG A 263 -8.52 -8.03 -13.22
N ALA A 264 -8.11 -8.78 -12.21
CA ALA A 264 -8.89 -9.12 -11.03
C ALA A 264 -8.43 -8.21 -9.86
N ASP A 265 -8.94 -6.98 -9.81
CA ASP A 265 -8.69 -6.08 -8.67
C ASP A 265 -9.66 -6.36 -7.51
N GLY A 266 -9.39 -5.73 -6.36
CA GLY A 266 -10.20 -5.91 -5.17
C GLY A 266 -11.69 -5.61 -5.35
N ALA A 267 -12.06 -4.64 -6.20
CA ALA A 267 -13.45 -4.33 -6.45
C ALA A 267 -14.13 -5.40 -7.31
N ARG A 268 -13.44 -5.91 -8.35
CA ARG A 268 -13.96 -6.98 -9.20
C ARG A 268 -14.11 -8.29 -8.45
N SER A 269 -13.20 -8.57 -7.56
CA SER A 269 -13.19 -9.81 -6.78
C SER A 269 -14.17 -9.78 -5.60
N PHE A 270 -14.17 -8.72 -4.80
CA PHE A 270 -14.86 -8.72 -3.50
C PHE A 270 -16.08 -7.80 -3.40
N TYR A 271 -16.25 -6.82 -4.29
CA TYR A 271 -17.38 -5.90 -4.22
C TYR A 271 -18.44 -6.16 -5.30
N PHE A 272 -18.09 -6.11 -6.58
CA PHE A 272 -19.11 -6.18 -7.64
C PHE A 272 -19.96 -7.45 -7.62
N PRO A 273 -19.44 -8.64 -7.27
CA PRO A 273 -20.28 -9.84 -7.13
C PRO A 273 -21.37 -9.72 -6.05
N VAL A 274 -21.16 -8.87 -5.05
CA VAL A 274 -22.06 -8.69 -3.90
C VAL A 274 -22.70 -7.30 -3.82
N ALA A 275 -22.52 -6.46 -4.82
CA ALA A 275 -22.99 -5.07 -4.84
C ALA A 275 -24.52 -4.92 -4.72
N SER A 276 -25.28 -6.00 -4.95
CA SER A 276 -26.73 -6.05 -4.79
C SER A 276 -27.21 -6.29 -3.36
N ARG A 277 -26.30 -6.54 -2.41
CA ARG A 277 -26.66 -6.72 -0.99
C ARG A 277 -27.25 -5.43 -0.43
N PRO A 278 -28.49 -5.44 0.12
CA PRO A 278 -29.17 -4.22 0.56
C PRO A 278 -28.54 -3.60 1.83
N ASN A 279 -27.70 -4.33 2.53
CA ASN A 279 -27.00 -3.92 3.74
C ASN A 279 -25.54 -3.46 3.49
N LEU A 280 -25.08 -3.42 2.23
CA LEU A 280 -23.75 -2.93 1.83
C LEU A 280 -23.90 -1.62 1.05
N HIS A 281 -23.36 -0.53 1.60
CA HIS A 281 -23.44 0.81 1.02
C HIS A 281 -22.04 1.33 0.71
N VAL A 282 -21.81 1.85 -0.49
CA VAL A 282 -20.51 2.42 -0.91
C VAL A 282 -20.68 3.87 -1.30
N PHE A 283 -19.96 4.75 -0.62
CA PHE A 283 -19.91 6.19 -0.85
C PHE A 283 -18.66 6.51 -1.69
N LEU A 284 -18.84 6.68 -2.98
CA LEU A 284 -17.77 7.05 -3.91
C LEU A 284 -17.54 8.57 -3.94
N ASN A 285 -16.33 8.97 -4.37
CA ASN A 285 -15.92 10.38 -4.42
C ASN A 285 -16.13 11.09 -3.05
N THR A 286 -15.96 10.34 -1.98
CA THR A 286 -16.19 10.78 -0.61
C THR A 286 -14.94 10.55 0.23
N THR A 287 -14.33 11.62 0.72
CA THR A 287 -13.12 11.55 1.53
C THR A 287 -13.49 11.46 3.01
N ALA A 288 -13.04 10.41 3.69
CA ALA A 288 -13.10 10.35 5.14
C ALA A 288 -12.10 11.35 5.74
N ALA A 289 -12.60 12.27 6.57
CA ALA A 289 -11.79 13.34 7.12
C ALA A 289 -11.20 12.98 8.49
N ARG A 290 -12.04 12.55 9.43
CA ARG A 290 -11.61 12.18 10.80
C ARG A 290 -12.68 11.35 11.51
N LEU A 291 -12.28 10.70 12.62
CA LEU A 291 -13.18 10.07 13.57
C LEU A 291 -13.97 11.12 14.36
N ILE A 292 -15.20 10.75 14.72
CA ILE A 292 -16.02 11.48 15.68
C ILE A 292 -16.06 10.67 16.97
N TRP A 293 -15.66 11.29 18.07
CA TRP A 293 -15.58 10.63 19.36
C TRP A 293 -16.89 10.76 20.15
N ASP A 294 -17.27 9.70 20.87
CA ASP A 294 -18.35 9.72 21.85
C ASP A 294 -17.78 10.25 23.19
N GLU A 295 -18.00 11.53 23.46
CA GLU A 295 -17.45 12.21 24.65
C GLU A 295 -17.97 11.61 25.97
N GLU A 296 -19.21 11.11 25.99
CA GLU A 296 -19.82 10.52 27.20
C GLU A 296 -19.17 9.18 27.54
N LYS A 297 -19.01 8.29 26.57
CA LYS A 297 -18.37 6.97 26.76
C LYS A 297 -16.87 7.06 26.99
N THR A 298 -16.20 7.99 26.31
CA THR A 298 -14.76 8.20 26.42
C THR A 298 -14.33 8.68 27.81
N ALA A 299 -15.18 9.33 28.57
CA ALA A 299 -14.84 9.88 29.89
C ALA A 299 -14.53 8.81 30.95
N GLU A 300 -14.96 7.57 30.77
CA GLU A 300 -14.85 6.47 31.75
C GLU A 300 -13.86 5.36 31.33
N SER A 301 -13.34 5.38 30.07
CA SER A 301 -12.57 4.27 29.51
C SER A 301 -11.72 4.70 28.31
N ASP A 302 -11.20 3.74 27.53
CA ASP A 302 -10.59 3.97 26.22
C ASP A 302 -11.57 4.68 25.26
N LEU A 303 -11.01 5.40 24.26
CA LEU A 303 -11.76 6.17 23.29
C LEU A 303 -12.79 5.32 22.53
N VAL A 304 -13.99 5.86 22.35
CA VAL A 304 -15.06 5.26 21.54
C VAL A 304 -15.37 6.17 20.35
N ALA A 305 -15.24 5.66 19.15
CA ALA A 305 -15.67 6.35 17.94
C ALA A 305 -17.18 6.18 17.77
N SER A 306 -17.91 7.28 17.58
CA SER A 306 -19.34 7.28 17.24
C SER A 306 -19.61 7.39 15.74
N GLY A 307 -18.60 7.68 14.94
CA GLY A 307 -18.72 7.80 13.49
C GLY A 307 -17.51 8.43 12.81
N VAL A 308 -17.72 8.84 11.57
CA VAL A 308 -16.71 9.44 10.69
C VAL A 308 -17.26 10.72 10.07
N GLU A 309 -16.50 11.79 10.13
CA GLU A 309 -16.72 12.99 9.34
C GLU A 309 -16.21 12.77 7.92
N VAL A 310 -17.03 13.09 6.93
CA VAL A 310 -16.73 12.87 5.51
C VAL A 310 -16.88 14.16 4.72
N ILE A 311 -16.12 14.28 3.63
CA ILE A 311 -16.19 15.37 2.66
C ILE A 311 -16.66 14.77 1.33
N THR A 312 -17.86 15.16 0.90
CA THR A 312 -18.47 14.67 -0.35
C THR A 312 -17.86 15.32 -1.59
N ALA A 313 -18.17 14.78 -2.78
CA ALA A 313 -17.74 15.34 -4.07
C ALA A 313 -18.11 16.82 -4.27
N ASN A 314 -19.16 17.27 -3.61
CA ASN A 314 -19.62 18.67 -3.67
C ASN A 314 -18.92 19.55 -2.61
N ASN A 315 -17.90 19.04 -1.94
CA ASN A 315 -17.19 19.72 -0.86
C ASN A 315 -18.10 20.07 0.34
N VAL A 316 -19.08 19.22 0.61
CA VAL A 316 -19.96 19.30 1.79
C VAL A 316 -19.45 18.36 2.84
N THR A 317 -19.32 18.85 4.07
CA THR A 317 -18.98 18.02 5.24
C THR A 317 -20.24 17.40 5.81
N GLU A 318 -20.24 16.08 5.95
CA GLU A 318 -21.33 15.28 6.51
C GLU A 318 -20.79 14.31 7.58
N THR A 319 -21.70 13.71 8.33
CA THR A 319 -21.38 12.72 9.36
C THR A 319 -22.05 11.39 9.05
N VAL A 320 -21.26 10.30 9.08
CA VAL A 320 -21.74 8.93 9.04
C VAL A 320 -21.51 8.30 10.42
N LEU A 321 -22.56 7.74 11.04
CA LEU A 321 -22.48 7.16 12.39
C LEU A 321 -22.19 5.65 12.36
N ALA A 322 -21.35 5.22 13.28
CA ALA A 322 -21.04 3.80 13.54
C ALA A 322 -21.66 3.35 14.88
N VAL A 323 -22.37 2.23 14.84
CA VAL A 323 -22.94 1.62 16.07
C VAL A 323 -21.93 0.67 16.73
N LYS A 324 -21.12 -0.02 15.92
CA LYS A 324 -20.16 -1.03 16.40
C LYS A 324 -18.73 -0.56 16.21
N GLU A 325 -18.17 -0.65 15.01
CA GLU A 325 -16.76 -0.34 14.77
C GLU A 325 -16.53 0.56 13.55
N VAL A 326 -15.43 1.32 13.60
CA VAL A 326 -14.82 1.98 12.45
C VAL A 326 -13.54 1.25 12.08
N ILE A 327 -13.43 0.83 10.81
CA ILE A 327 -12.31 0.06 10.29
C ILE A 327 -11.55 0.92 9.29
N VAL A 328 -10.34 1.32 9.64
CA VAL A 328 -9.47 2.15 8.80
C VAL A 328 -8.72 1.24 7.83
N ALA A 329 -8.94 1.43 6.54
CA ALA A 329 -8.37 0.65 5.44
C ALA A 329 -7.96 1.56 4.27
N ALA A 330 -7.45 2.77 4.59
CA ALA A 330 -7.12 3.81 3.62
C ALA A 330 -5.69 3.70 3.04
N GLY A 331 -4.98 2.62 3.37
CA GLY A 331 -3.63 2.32 2.91
C GLY A 331 -2.54 3.05 3.68
N SER A 332 -1.29 2.64 3.47
CA SER A 332 -0.14 3.08 4.28
C SER A 332 0.11 4.60 4.27
N ILE A 333 -0.47 5.32 3.31
CA ILE A 333 -0.34 6.78 3.21
C ILE A 333 -1.49 7.50 3.94
N ARG A 334 -2.72 7.06 3.74
CA ARG A 334 -3.90 7.78 4.27
C ARG A 334 -4.35 7.28 5.63
N SER A 335 -4.08 6.03 6.00
CA SER A 335 -4.47 5.51 7.31
C SER A 335 -3.80 6.27 8.47
N PRO A 336 -2.47 6.48 8.49
CA PRO A 336 -1.86 7.31 9.53
C PRO A 336 -2.36 8.76 9.48
N ALA A 337 -2.54 9.35 8.28
CA ALA A 337 -3.05 10.72 8.14
C ALA A 337 -4.47 10.86 8.70
N PHE A 338 -5.36 9.90 8.46
CA PHE A 338 -6.71 9.87 9.02
C PHE A 338 -6.70 9.79 10.54
N LEU A 339 -5.80 8.99 11.13
CA LEU A 339 -5.63 8.91 12.58
C LEU A 339 -5.13 10.24 13.15
N GLU A 340 -4.15 10.88 12.52
CA GLU A 340 -3.63 12.17 12.95
C GLU A 340 -4.71 13.28 12.86
N HIS A 341 -5.49 13.34 11.79
CA HIS A 341 -6.66 14.24 11.71
C HIS A 341 -7.69 13.98 12.81
N SER A 342 -7.74 12.75 13.32
CA SER A 342 -8.64 12.33 14.41
C SER A 342 -8.07 12.60 15.81
N GLY A 343 -6.86 13.19 15.91
CA GLY A 343 -6.18 13.46 17.17
C GLY A 343 -5.45 12.25 17.76
N ILE A 344 -5.24 11.18 16.98
CA ILE A 344 -4.43 10.02 17.36
C ILE A 344 -3.07 10.14 16.69
N GLY A 345 -2.00 10.30 17.46
CA GLY A 345 -0.67 10.42 16.88
C GLY A 345 0.35 11.04 17.83
N ASN A 346 1.49 11.42 17.27
CA ASN A 346 2.55 12.09 18.04
C ASN A 346 2.12 13.52 18.39
N PRO A 347 2.09 13.89 19.69
CA PRO A 347 1.69 15.24 20.11
C PRO A 347 2.46 16.37 19.41
N ALA A 348 3.77 16.20 19.18
CA ALA A 348 4.57 17.22 18.50
C ALA A 348 4.16 17.45 17.03
N VAL A 349 3.63 16.44 16.36
CA VAL A 349 3.06 16.56 15.01
C VAL A 349 1.70 17.28 15.06
N LEU A 350 0.82 16.86 15.96
CA LEU A 350 -0.56 17.34 16.04
C LEU A 350 -0.63 18.80 16.54
N GLU A 351 0.12 19.14 17.59
CA GLU A 351 0.14 20.48 18.18
C GLU A 351 0.66 21.54 17.21
N ARG A 352 1.61 21.20 16.35
CA ARG A 352 2.11 22.09 15.29
C ARG A 352 0.98 22.58 14.36
N LEU A 353 -0.06 21.76 14.17
CA LEU A 353 -1.23 22.07 13.36
C LEU A 353 -2.43 22.54 14.20
N GLY A 354 -2.29 22.67 15.52
CA GLY A 354 -3.38 23.03 16.42
C GLY A 354 -4.44 21.93 16.59
N ILE A 355 -4.11 20.68 16.27
CA ILE A 355 -4.96 19.52 16.49
C ILE A 355 -4.80 19.06 17.93
N LYS A 356 -5.91 18.94 18.66
CA LYS A 356 -5.91 18.41 20.02
C LYS A 356 -5.53 16.92 20.01
N THR A 357 -4.47 16.56 20.68
CA THR A 357 -4.14 15.15 20.93
C THR A 357 -5.16 14.53 21.89
N VAL A 358 -5.85 13.49 21.43
CA VAL A 358 -6.81 12.70 22.23
C VAL A 358 -6.23 11.35 22.62
N ASN A 359 -5.33 10.79 21.78
CA ASN A 359 -4.61 9.57 22.06
C ASN A 359 -3.15 9.70 21.61
N PRO A 360 -2.19 9.80 22.52
CA PRO A 360 -0.77 9.99 22.18
C PRO A 360 -0.12 8.67 21.75
N LEU A 361 -0.43 8.17 20.58
CA LEU A 361 0.26 7.08 19.92
C LEU A 361 1.40 7.63 19.06
N HIS A 362 2.57 7.80 19.65
CA HIS A 362 3.70 8.53 19.09
C HIS A 362 4.25 7.94 17.78
N SER A 363 3.98 6.67 17.49
CA SER A 363 4.48 5.96 16.30
C SER A 363 3.52 5.98 15.10
N VAL A 364 2.36 6.62 15.20
CA VAL A 364 1.46 6.81 14.04
C VAL A 364 2.21 7.59 12.97
N GLY A 365 2.21 7.06 11.74
CA GLY A 365 2.91 7.63 10.59
C GLY A 365 4.42 7.35 10.57
N ALA A 366 5.03 6.86 11.64
CA ALA A 366 6.44 6.50 11.69
C ALA A 366 6.69 5.07 11.18
N LYS A 367 7.97 4.68 11.09
CA LYS A 367 8.43 3.34 10.65
C LYS A 367 8.07 2.98 9.21
N LEU A 368 7.73 3.96 8.38
CA LEU A 368 7.53 3.70 6.95
C LEU A 368 8.70 2.89 6.39
N ALA A 369 8.42 1.69 5.91
CA ALA A 369 9.36 0.88 5.16
C ALA A 369 8.92 0.84 3.70
N GLU A 370 9.82 1.24 2.80
CA GLU A 370 9.58 1.27 1.36
C GLU A 370 10.78 0.73 0.62
N GLN A 371 10.54 -0.05 -0.42
CA GLN A 371 11.57 -0.74 -1.20
C GLN A 371 12.19 0.22 -2.23
N PRO A 372 13.47 0.61 -2.09
CA PRO A 372 14.17 1.41 -3.09
C PRO A 372 14.43 0.58 -4.35
N GLN A 373 14.14 1.16 -5.53
CA GLN A 373 14.23 0.51 -6.84
C GLN A 373 15.19 1.26 -7.76
N ASN A 374 15.93 0.50 -8.60
CA ASN A 374 16.69 0.99 -9.73
C ASN A 374 16.50 0.11 -10.97
N GLY A 375 16.94 0.57 -12.15
CA GLY A 375 16.84 -0.18 -13.38
C GLY A 375 18.13 -0.09 -14.23
N MET A 376 18.53 -1.23 -14.77
CA MET A 376 19.70 -1.38 -15.64
C MET A 376 19.27 -1.88 -17.02
N PRO A 377 19.11 -1.03 -18.02
CA PRO A 377 18.87 -1.43 -19.40
C PRO A 377 20.16 -1.88 -20.09
N PHE A 378 20.05 -2.96 -20.87
CA PHE A 378 21.12 -3.50 -21.73
C PHE A 378 20.60 -3.64 -23.15
N SER A 379 21.45 -3.31 -24.14
CA SER A 379 21.14 -3.54 -25.53
C SER A 379 21.26 -5.03 -25.89
N SER A 380 20.40 -5.48 -26.81
CA SER A 380 20.35 -6.84 -27.28
C SER A 380 20.42 -6.92 -28.81
N SER A 381 21.10 -7.94 -29.33
CA SER A 381 21.13 -8.28 -30.75
C SER A 381 19.79 -8.79 -31.28
N LYS A 382 18.85 -9.11 -30.38
CA LYS A 382 17.53 -9.66 -30.68
C LYS A 382 16.43 -8.76 -30.17
N ASN A 383 15.33 -8.72 -30.93
CA ASN A 383 14.10 -8.04 -30.52
C ASN A 383 13.28 -8.97 -29.60
N TRP A 384 13.04 -8.55 -28.36
CA TRP A 384 12.30 -9.26 -27.36
C TRP A 384 10.91 -8.66 -27.17
N THR A 385 9.93 -9.51 -26.92
CA THR A 385 8.55 -9.10 -26.68
C THR A 385 7.97 -9.85 -25.49
N GLY A 386 7.02 -9.24 -24.82
CA GLY A 386 6.26 -9.84 -23.74
C GLY A 386 6.14 -8.96 -22.51
N TYR A 387 5.30 -9.39 -21.58
CA TYR A 387 5.16 -8.77 -20.27
C TYR A 387 6.16 -9.39 -19.29
N PRO A 388 6.81 -8.59 -18.42
CA PRO A 388 7.84 -9.09 -17.51
C PRO A 388 7.24 -9.87 -16.33
N THR A 389 7.07 -11.17 -16.50
CA THR A 389 6.67 -12.10 -15.43
C THR A 389 7.83 -12.96 -14.95
N PHE A 390 9.05 -12.44 -15.05
CA PHE A 390 10.30 -13.16 -14.79
C PHE A 390 11.04 -12.52 -13.63
N VAL A 391 11.29 -13.30 -12.60
CA VAL A 391 11.99 -12.80 -11.42
C VAL A 391 13.06 -13.76 -10.93
N THR A 392 14.12 -13.20 -10.36
CA THR A 392 15.13 -13.97 -9.61
C THR A 392 15.24 -13.36 -8.22
N TYR A 393 14.98 -14.17 -7.21
CA TYR A 393 15.13 -13.81 -5.81
C TYR A 393 16.48 -14.25 -5.29
N LEU A 394 17.22 -13.30 -4.69
CA LEU A 394 18.57 -13.51 -4.18
C LEU A 394 18.63 -13.25 -2.67
N THR A 395 19.25 -14.18 -1.93
CA THR A 395 19.55 -14.04 -0.51
C THR A 395 20.81 -13.18 -0.29
N ALA A 396 21.11 -12.84 0.96
CA ALA A 396 22.36 -12.18 1.29
C ALA A 396 23.59 -13.03 0.89
N SER A 397 23.51 -14.37 1.02
CA SER A 397 24.57 -15.28 0.57
C SER A 397 24.78 -15.24 -0.94
N ASP A 398 23.72 -15.13 -1.73
CA ASP A 398 23.83 -15.02 -3.19
C ASP A 398 24.48 -13.69 -3.60
N LEU A 399 24.21 -12.60 -2.85
CA LEU A 399 24.73 -11.27 -3.14
C LEU A 399 26.20 -11.12 -2.76
N PHE A 400 26.56 -11.52 -1.55
CA PHE A 400 27.84 -11.19 -0.93
C PHE A 400 28.83 -12.36 -0.85
N GLY A 401 28.36 -13.60 -1.06
CA GLY A 401 29.22 -14.79 -1.05
C GLY A 401 30.09 -14.87 0.22
N ASP A 402 31.40 -15.07 0.03
CA ASP A 402 32.38 -15.19 1.12
C ASP A 402 32.56 -13.88 1.94
N GLU A 403 32.12 -12.74 1.44
CA GLU A 403 32.17 -11.47 2.16
C GLU A 403 31.02 -11.31 3.18
N LEU A 404 29.96 -12.11 3.09
CA LEU A 404 28.77 -11.98 3.95
C LEU A 404 29.08 -12.06 5.45
N PRO A 405 29.93 -12.97 5.97
CA PRO A 405 30.22 -13.01 7.41
C PRO A 405 30.81 -11.70 7.94
N GLY A 406 31.77 -11.12 7.21
CA GLY A 406 32.39 -9.85 7.57
C GLY A 406 31.40 -8.68 7.50
N LEU A 407 30.55 -8.63 6.46
CA LEU A 407 29.50 -7.62 6.34
C LEU A 407 28.46 -7.75 7.46
N ALA A 408 28.05 -8.96 7.80
CA ALA A 408 27.09 -9.21 8.88
C ALA A 408 27.62 -8.76 10.25
N GLU A 409 28.92 -8.96 10.52
CA GLU A 409 29.59 -8.44 11.71
C GLU A 409 29.61 -6.90 11.70
N GLU A 410 29.99 -6.28 10.59
CA GLU A 410 29.99 -4.82 10.39
C GLU A 410 28.59 -4.21 10.64
N VAL A 411 27.55 -4.80 10.05
CA VAL A 411 26.17 -4.32 10.22
C VAL A 411 25.71 -4.44 11.66
N ARG A 412 26.01 -5.56 12.33
CA ARG A 412 25.67 -5.75 13.75
C ARG A 412 26.42 -4.78 14.67
N ALA A 413 27.67 -4.51 14.38
CA ALA A 413 28.47 -3.53 15.15
C ALA A 413 27.92 -2.10 15.02
N ASN A 414 27.22 -1.79 13.95
CA ASN A 414 26.66 -0.47 13.69
C ASN A 414 25.18 -0.31 14.12
N ILE A 415 24.53 -1.32 14.70
CA ILE A 415 23.10 -1.28 15.04
C ILE A 415 22.72 -0.04 15.85
N SER A 416 23.49 0.29 16.91
CA SER A 416 23.22 1.46 17.76
C SER A 416 23.34 2.78 17.00
N ALA A 417 24.31 2.89 16.08
CA ALA A 417 24.46 4.07 15.23
C ALA A 417 23.30 4.18 14.22
N TYR A 418 22.88 3.08 13.63
CA TYR A 418 21.74 3.03 12.71
C TYR A 418 20.43 3.41 13.42
N ALA A 419 20.20 2.88 14.63
CA ALA A 419 19.04 3.25 15.43
C ALA A 419 19.03 4.75 15.75
N ALA A 420 20.19 5.31 16.14
CA ALA A 420 20.31 6.74 16.43
C ALA A 420 20.01 7.62 15.18
N ILE A 421 20.48 7.21 13.99
CA ILE A 421 20.20 7.92 12.74
C ILE A 421 18.69 7.90 12.44
N ILE A 422 18.03 6.75 12.55
CA ILE A 422 16.59 6.61 12.28
C ILE A 422 15.79 7.46 13.26
N VAL A 423 16.08 7.35 14.56
CA VAL A 423 15.33 8.08 15.60
C VAL A 423 15.52 9.59 15.48
N ALA A 424 16.70 10.06 15.02
CA ALA A 424 16.96 11.49 14.84
C ALA A 424 16.11 12.14 13.72
N ASP A 425 15.64 11.35 12.75
CA ASP A 425 14.78 11.85 11.66
C ASP A 425 13.27 11.70 12.01
N TYR A 426 12.91 11.11 13.16
CA TYR A 426 11.52 11.04 13.63
C TYR A 426 11.11 12.26 14.45
N ALA A 427 9.80 12.44 14.60
CA ALA A 427 9.25 13.36 15.59
C ALA A 427 9.71 12.97 17.03
N PRO A 428 9.82 13.92 17.96
CA PRO A 428 10.23 13.62 19.34
C PRO A 428 9.39 12.50 19.97
N ASP A 429 10.03 11.67 20.78
CA ASP A 429 9.41 10.60 21.56
C ASP A 429 8.69 9.51 20.73
N THR A 430 8.92 9.43 19.42
CA THR A 430 8.31 8.41 18.55
C THR A 430 8.66 7.00 18.99
N ILE A 431 9.93 6.72 19.21
CA ILE A 431 10.45 5.44 19.70
C ILE A 431 11.79 5.68 20.41
N SER A 432 12.09 4.88 21.43
CA SER A 432 13.41 4.94 22.06
C SER A 432 14.51 4.36 21.16
N PRO A 433 15.75 4.86 21.22
CA PRO A 433 16.87 4.23 20.49
C PRO A 433 17.03 2.74 20.81
N ALA A 434 16.81 2.31 22.05
CA ALA A 434 16.92 0.92 22.46
C ALA A 434 15.87 0.02 21.77
N ASN A 435 14.62 0.48 21.67
CA ASN A 435 13.57 -0.25 20.99
C ASN A 435 13.81 -0.27 19.47
N GLN A 436 14.33 0.81 18.91
CA GLN A 436 14.73 0.84 17.50
C GLN A 436 15.91 -0.12 17.22
N GLU A 437 16.87 -0.25 18.14
CA GLU A 437 17.94 -1.27 18.07
C GLU A 437 17.36 -2.69 18.06
N GLN A 438 16.36 -2.97 18.90
CA GLN A 438 15.70 -4.27 18.96
C GLN A 438 15.03 -4.61 17.61
N LEU A 439 14.32 -3.68 17.00
CA LEU A 439 13.69 -3.87 15.68
C LEU A 439 14.72 -4.09 14.57
N LEU A 440 15.82 -3.32 14.56
CA LEU A 440 16.91 -3.52 13.61
C LEU A 440 17.62 -4.86 13.80
N ARG A 441 17.88 -5.26 15.04
CA ARG A 441 18.52 -6.55 15.36
C ARG A 441 17.68 -7.70 14.85
N HIS A 442 16.37 -7.68 15.12
CA HIS A 442 15.43 -8.69 14.64
C HIS A 442 15.51 -8.85 13.10
N GLN A 443 15.47 -7.74 12.35
CA GLN A 443 15.54 -7.78 10.90
C GLN A 443 16.94 -8.19 10.39
N ILE A 444 18.02 -7.68 11.00
CA ILE A 444 19.41 -8.00 10.61
C ILE A 444 19.69 -9.50 10.83
N ASP A 445 19.28 -10.04 11.96
CA ASP A 445 19.49 -11.46 12.28
C ASP A 445 18.69 -12.38 11.34
N LEU A 446 17.53 -11.91 10.86
CA LEU A 446 16.74 -12.62 9.87
C LEU A 446 17.43 -12.70 8.50
N VAL A 447 18.06 -11.62 8.02
CA VAL A 447 18.52 -11.53 6.62
C VAL A 447 20.04 -11.63 6.46
N PHE A 448 20.85 -11.07 7.37
CA PHE A 448 22.32 -11.12 7.30
C PHE A 448 22.90 -12.36 8.00
N ASN A 449 22.47 -13.52 7.53
CA ASN A 449 22.82 -14.83 8.04
C ASN A 449 23.12 -15.75 6.84
N THR A 450 24.25 -16.50 6.89
CA THR A 450 24.70 -17.36 5.78
C THR A 450 23.74 -18.51 5.46
N THR A 451 22.85 -18.85 6.38
CA THR A 451 21.84 -19.91 6.21
C THR A 451 20.42 -19.38 6.02
N SER A 452 20.24 -18.06 6.03
CA SER A 452 18.90 -17.47 5.84
C SER A 452 18.37 -17.77 4.45
N PRO A 453 17.15 -18.32 4.32
CA PRO A 453 16.48 -18.48 3.04
C PRO A 453 15.80 -17.19 2.56
N VAL A 454 15.67 -16.18 3.43
CA VAL A 454 14.92 -14.95 3.16
C VAL A 454 15.62 -14.14 2.07
N PRO A 455 14.97 -13.86 0.94
CA PRO A 455 15.55 -13.04 -0.10
C PRO A 455 15.68 -11.57 0.34
N LEU A 456 16.80 -10.99 -0.05
CA LEU A 456 17.13 -9.59 0.23
C LEU A 456 16.89 -8.70 -0.99
N VAL A 457 16.91 -9.28 -2.19
CA VAL A 457 16.76 -8.59 -3.47
C VAL A 457 15.86 -9.37 -4.41
N GLU A 458 15.06 -8.62 -5.16
CA GLU A 458 14.36 -9.10 -6.34
C GLU A 458 14.99 -8.49 -7.59
N LEU A 459 15.25 -9.34 -8.59
CA LEU A 459 15.64 -8.95 -9.94
C LEU A 459 14.50 -9.28 -10.90
N LEU A 460 13.84 -8.25 -11.43
CA LEU A 460 12.81 -8.39 -12.46
C LEU A 460 13.44 -8.25 -13.84
N TRP A 461 13.15 -9.18 -14.74
CA TRP A 461 13.68 -9.22 -16.10
C TRP A 461 12.60 -8.82 -17.11
N ALA A 462 12.79 -7.67 -17.78
CA ALA A 462 11.83 -7.17 -18.74
C ALA A 462 12.38 -7.24 -20.17
N PRO A 463 11.69 -7.99 -21.06
CA PRO A 463 11.97 -7.96 -22.50
C PRO A 463 11.34 -6.69 -23.12
N VAL A 464 12.16 -5.81 -23.68
CA VAL A 464 11.67 -4.55 -24.26
C VAL A 464 12.37 -4.30 -25.59
N GLU A 465 11.74 -4.67 -26.69
CA GLU A 465 12.30 -4.48 -28.04
C GLU A 465 13.73 -5.06 -28.14
N ASN A 466 14.70 -4.25 -28.58
CA ASN A 466 16.12 -4.63 -28.66
C ASN A 466 16.88 -4.41 -27.34
N GLN A 467 16.19 -4.53 -26.20
CA GLN A 467 16.76 -4.38 -24.87
C GLN A 467 16.29 -5.49 -23.91
N VAL A 468 17.13 -5.79 -22.93
CA VAL A 468 16.78 -6.47 -21.71
C VAL A 468 16.95 -5.48 -20.55
N ILE A 469 15.88 -5.20 -19.84
CA ILE A 469 15.94 -4.32 -18.67
C ILE A 469 15.90 -5.19 -17.41
N ALA A 470 16.94 -5.10 -16.60
CA ALA A 470 16.93 -5.65 -15.25
C ALA A 470 16.49 -4.55 -14.28
N GLN A 471 15.36 -4.75 -13.62
CA GLN A 471 14.97 -3.93 -12.47
C GLN A 471 15.44 -4.61 -11.20
N LEU A 472 15.91 -3.86 -10.23
CA LEU A 472 16.38 -4.36 -8.95
C LEU A 472 15.80 -3.54 -7.82
N TRP A 473 15.40 -4.18 -6.74
CA TRP A 473 15.02 -3.51 -5.50
C TRP A 473 15.32 -4.32 -4.26
N ASN A 474 15.64 -3.58 -3.18
CA ASN A 474 15.80 -4.19 -1.88
C ASN A 474 14.42 -4.58 -1.36
N LEU A 475 14.23 -5.85 -1.03
CA LEU A 475 12.99 -6.32 -0.45
C LEU A 475 12.81 -5.86 1.00
N LEU A 476 13.89 -5.84 1.75
CA LEU A 476 13.90 -5.60 3.20
C LEU A 476 14.90 -4.51 3.60
N PRO A 477 14.68 -3.24 3.19
CA PRO A 477 15.59 -2.15 3.54
C PRO A 477 15.62 -1.90 5.05
N LEU A 478 16.76 -1.45 5.58
CA LEU A 478 16.91 -1.07 6.98
C LEU A 478 16.56 0.40 7.25
N SER A 479 16.61 1.27 6.23
CA SER A 479 16.16 2.66 6.30
C SER A 479 14.69 2.77 6.66
N ARG A 480 14.30 3.80 7.39
CA ARG A 480 12.93 4.03 7.83
C ARG A 480 12.53 5.48 7.63
N GLY A 481 11.32 5.64 7.14
CA GLY A 481 10.72 6.93 6.92
C GLY A 481 9.49 7.21 7.76
N SER A 482 8.74 8.23 7.35
CA SER A 482 7.50 8.63 7.99
C SER A 482 6.49 9.22 7.02
N ILE A 483 5.23 9.21 7.44
CA ILE A 483 4.11 9.88 6.77
C ILE A 483 3.34 10.67 7.81
N HIS A 484 3.30 12.00 7.67
CA HIS A 484 2.63 12.87 8.61
C HIS A 484 1.81 13.95 7.88
N ILE A 485 0.71 14.36 8.49
CA ILE A 485 -0.08 15.48 7.98
C ILE A 485 0.69 16.80 8.08
N ASN A 486 0.43 17.70 7.14
CA ASN A 486 0.97 19.06 7.10
C ASN A 486 -0.12 20.14 7.00
N SER A 487 -1.38 19.73 7.09
CA SER A 487 -2.57 20.57 7.02
C SER A 487 -3.66 19.98 7.91
N THR A 488 -4.61 20.81 8.34
CA THR A 488 -5.86 20.37 8.99
C THR A 488 -6.95 19.98 7.98
N ASP A 489 -6.73 20.25 6.69
CA ASP A 489 -7.62 19.85 5.60
C ASP A 489 -7.26 18.42 5.16
N ALA A 490 -8.17 17.48 5.41
CA ALA A 490 -7.99 16.06 5.08
C ALA A 490 -7.94 15.78 3.57
N THR A 491 -8.27 16.73 2.71
CA THR A 491 -8.13 16.58 1.25
C THR A 491 -6.70 16.80 0.78
N ILE A 492 -5.89 17.50 1.57
CA ILE A 492 -4.46 17.73 1.26
C ILE A 492 -3.66 16.43 1.48
N PRO A 493 -2.75 16.07 0.55
CA PRO A 493 -1.87 14.94 0.75
C PRO A 493 -0.95 15.13 1.97
N PRO A 494 -0.68 14.08 2.77
CA PRO A 494 0.33 14.14 3.81
C PRO A 494 1.74 14.29 3.21
N GLN A 495 2.70 14.69 4.03
CA GLN A 495 4.12 14.61 3.70
C GLN A 495 4.55 13.14 3.71
N ILE A 496 5.24 12.72 2.66
CA ILE A 496 5.74 11.37 2.49
C ILE A 496 7.25 11.43 2.47
N ASP A 497 7.89 10.84 3.46
CA ASP A 497 9.34 10.80 3.60
C ASP A 497 9.84 9.36 3.80
N PRO A 498 10.14 8.62 2.74
CA PRO A 498 10.67 7.26 2.85
C PRO A 498 12.09 7.18 3.39
N ASN A 499 12.84 8.28 3.44
CA ASN A 499 14.26 8.31 3.81
C ASN A 499 15.10 7.29 3.02
N PHE A 500 14.87 7.20 1.71
CA PHE A 500 15.60 6.27 0.85
C PHE A 500 17.12 6.39 1.04
N LEU A 501 17.79 5.24 1.25
CA LEU A 501 19.24 5.14 1.45
C LEU A 501 19.77 5.93 2.66
N GLN A 502 18.94 6.14 3.69
CA GLN A 502 19.34 6.75 4.96
C GLN A 502 20.50 5.98 5.60
N LEU A 503 20.44 4.64 5.53
CA LEU A 503 21.48 3.77 6.01
C LEU A 503 22.35 3.25 4.85
N PRO A 504 23.68 3.30 4.95
CA PRO A 504 24.59 2.90 3.86
C PRO A 504 24.39 1.48 3.37
N ILE A 505 23.97 0.57 4.24
CA ILE A 505 23.76 -0.84 3.91
C ILE A 505 22.72 -1.04 2.78
N ASP A 506 21.67 -0.21 2.72
CA ASP A 506 20.68 -0.31 1.66
C ASP A 506 21.28 0.01 0.28
N GLY A 507 22.23 0.95 0.23
CA GLY A 507 23.01 1.23 -0.97
C GLY A 507 23.95 0.08 -1.35
N PHE A 508 24.58 -0.56 -0.38
CA PHE A 508 25.45 -1.72 -0.62
C PHE A 508 24.67 -2.93 -1.17
N VAL A 509 23.45 -3.16 -0.67
CA VAL A 509 22.57 -4.21 -1.20
C VAL A 509 22.23 -3.95 -2.66
N GLN A 510 21.87 -2.71 -3.02
CA GLN A 510 21.61 -2.36 -4.42
C GLN A 510 22.85 -2.47 -5.31
N ALA A 511 24.02 -2.06 -4.82
CA ALA A 511 25.27 -2.17 -5.55
C ALA A 511 25.63 -3.65 -5.79
N ALA A 512 25.49 -4.51 -4.78
CA ALA A 512 25.71 -5.95 -4.92
C ALA A 512 24.74 -6.58 -5.93
N ALA A 513 23.46 -6.19 -5.90
CA ALA A 513 22.48 -6.61 -6.89
C ALA A 513 22.88 -6.18 -8.32
N ALA A 514 23.34 -4.94 -8.50
CA ALA A 514 23.81 -4.44 -9.79
C ALA A 514 25.03 -5.21 -10.31
N VAL A 515 25.97 -5.56 -9.42
CA VAL A 515 27.11 -6.45 -9.78
C VAL A 515 26.59 -7.81 -10.24
N ARG A 516 25.64 -8.43 -9.52
CA ARG A 516 25.04 -9.71 -9.92
C ARG A 516 24.29 -9.64 -11.25
N ILE A 517 23.62 -8.52 -11.55
CA ILE A 517 23.00 -8.31 -12.86
C ILE A 517 24.05 -8.32 -13.98
N ARG A 518 25.20 -7.65 -13.82
CA ARG A 518 26.30 -7.70 -14.78
C ARG A 518 26.81 -9.12 -15.01
N GLU A 519 27.02 -9.87 -13.94
CA GLU A 519 27.43 -11.26 -14.01
C GLU A 519 26.39 -12.14 -14.71
N TYR A 520 25.10 -11.95 -14.38
CA TYR A 520 23.99 -12.67 -14.99
C TYR A 520 23.95 -12.45 -16.51
N LEU A 521 24.04 -11.21 -16.94
CA LEU A 521 23.99 -10.84 -18.36
C LEU A 521 25.31 -11.14 -19.11
N ALA A 522 26.40 -11.45 -18.40
CA ALA A 522 27.65 -11.95 -18.96
C ALA A 522 27.74 -13.50 -18.97
N THR A 523 26.69 -14.18 -18.46
CA THR A 523 26.65 -15.65 -18.38
C THR A 523 25.86 -16.24 -19.55
N PRO A 524 26.41 -17.22 -20.31
CA PRO A 524 25.67 -17.95 -21.33
C PRO A 524 24.49 -18.74 -20.71
N PRO A 525 23.37 -18.93 -21.45
CA PRO A 525 23.19 -18.55 -22.87
C PRO A 525 22.72 -17.11 -23.11
N LEU A 526 22.30 -16.35 -22.09
CA LEU A 526 21.78 -15.00 -22.26
C LEU A 526 22.85 -14.03 -22.78
N ALA A 527 24.10 -14.20 -22.36
CA ALA A 527 25.24 -13.39 -22.79
C ALA A 527 25.42 -13.34 -24.31
N ASP A 528 25.03 -14.38 -25.06
CA ASP A 528 25.16 -14.47 -26.52
C ASP A 528 24.29 -13.41 -27.25
N TYR A 529 23.32 -12.85 -26.55
CA TYR A 529 22.40 -11.85 -27.09
C TYR A 529 22.66 -10.42 -26.59
N ILE A 530 23.44 -10.24 -25.51
CA ILE A 530 23.71 -8.93 -24.91
C ILE A 530 24.83 -8.24 -25.68
N THR A 531 24.59 -7.01 -26.14
CA THR A 531 25.55 -6.26 -26.95
C THR A 531 26.19 -5.06 -26.25
N GLY A 532 25.62 -4.64 -25.11
CA GLY A 532 26.19 -3.57 -24.29
C GLY A 532 25.29 -3.14 -23.15
N GLU A 533 25.91 -2.53 -22.14
CA GLU A 533 25.22 -1.89 -21.02
C GLU A 533 24.89 -0.44 -21.36
N LEU A 534 23.62 -0.05 -21.18
CA LEU A 534 23.15 1.30 -21.49
C LEU A 534 23.14 2.22 -20.27
N SER A 535 22.87 1.67 -19.07
CA SER A 535 22.93 2.36 -17.79
C SER A 535 23.30 1.37 -16.68
N PRO A 536 24.21 1.76 -15.77
CA PRO A 536 24.97 3.02 -15.70
C PRO A 536 25.95 3.27 -16.84
N GLY A 537 26.35 2.24 -17.59
CA GLY A 537 27.41 2.29 -18.56
C GLY A 537 28.81 2.18 -17.93
N LEU A 538 29.78 1.61 -18.67
CA LEU A 538 31.11 1.30 -18.16
C LEU A 538 31.99 2.54 -17.92
N GLU A 539 31.61 3.72 -18.44
CA GLU A 539 32.26 4.99 -18.15
C GLU A 539 31.86 5.54 -16.78
N ALA A 540 30.58 5.39 -16.41
CA ALA A 540 30.07 5.87 -15.12
C ALA A 540 30.45 4.93 -13.97
N VAL A 541 30.35 3.61 -14.21
CA VAL A 541 30.74 2.58 -13.25
C VAL A 541 31.66 1.57 -13.94
N PRO A 542 32.96 1.54 -13.63
CA PRO A 542 33.92 0.62 -14.24
C PRO A 542 33.49 -0.85 -14.19
N LYS A 543 33.93 -1.66 -15.15
CA LYS A 543 33.53 -3.06 -15.27
C LYS A 543 33.90 -3.90 -14.03
N ASP A 544 35.04 -3.58 -13.45
CA ASP A 544 35.63 -4.26 -12.28
C ASP A 544 35.27 -3.63 -10.93
N ALA A 545 34.39 -2.62 -10.94
CA ALA A 545 33.91 -1.99 -9.72
C ALA A 545 33.17 -2.99 -8.83
N GLY A 546 33.70 -3.24 -7.63
CA GLY A 546 33.05 -4.03 -6.61
C GLY A 546 31.87 -3.28 -5.97
N TRP A 547 31.02 -3.97 -5.25
CA TRP A 547 29.80 -3.38 -4.67
C TRP A 547 30.06 -2.26 -3.63
N ARG A 548 31.28 -2.11 -3.13
CA ARG A 548 31.68 -1.01 -2.23
C ARG A 548 32.23 0.23 -2.99
N ASP A 549 32.33 0.17 -4.31
CA ASP A 549 32.85 1.27 -5.12
C ASP A 549 31.90 2.47 -5.09
N GLU A 550 32.45 3.66 -4.91
CA GLU A 550 31.69 4.92 -4.84
C GLU A 550 30.93 5.24 -6.13
N ALA A 551 31.39 4.72 -7.26
CA ALA A 551 30.71 4.88 -8.55
C ALA A 551 29.30 4.26 -8.52
N TRP A 552 29.14 3.09 -7.89
CA TRP A 552 27.83 2.48 -7.65
C TRP A 552 26.96 3.34 -6.75
N ALA A 553 27.51 3.83 -5.62
CA ALA A 553 26.76 4.68 -4.71
C ALA A 553 26.26 5.95 -5.38
N THR A 554 27.06 6.54 -6.28
CA THR A 554 26.68 7.71 -7.07
C THR A 554 25.54 7.42 -8.03
N TRP A 555 25.65 6.36 -8.82
CA TRP A 555 24.61 5.95 -9.77
C TRP A 555 23.30 5.59 -9.07
N ILE A 556 23.37 4.81 -7.97
CA ILE A 556 22.20 4.40 -7.20
C ILE A 556 21.44 5.62 -6.69
N LYS A 557 22.13 6.58 -6.07
CA LYS A 557 21.51 7.82 -5.56
C LYS A 557 20.81 8.65 -6.65
N GLN A 558 21.36 8.64 -7.84
CA GLN A 558 20.78 9.38 -8.99
C GLN A 558 19.56 8.68 -9.58
N GLY A 559 19.53 7.34 -9.56
CA GLY A 559 18.52 6.52 -10.23
C GLY A 559 17.40 6.01 -9.34
N VAL A 560 17.61 5.96 -8.01
CA VAL A 560 16.64 5.33 -7.08
C VAL A 560 15.26 5.96 -7.16
N ASN A 561 14.24 5.11 -7.15
CA ASN A 561 12.82 5.44 -7.11
C ASN A 561 12.11 4.54 -6.09
N SER A 562 10.83 4.85 -5.81
CA SER A 562 9.95 4.01 -5.02
C SER A 562 9.46 2.79 -5.82
N ASN A 563 9.39 1.63 -5.19
CA ASN A 563 8.67 0.46 -5.73
C ASN A 563 7.17 0.51 -5.43
N SER A 564 6.69 1.55 -4.74
CA SER A 564 5.29 1.74 -4.34
C SER A 564 4.76 0.62 -3.44
N HIS A 565 5.60 0.15 -2.53
CA HIS A 565 5.28 -0.87 -1.53
C HIS A 565 5.37 -0.34 -0.07
N PRO A 566 4.74 0.82 0.26
CA PRO A 566 4.82 1.38 1.60
C PRO A 566 4.07 0.52 2.62
N VAL A 567 4.70 0.26 3.77
CA VAL A 567 4.13 -0.50 4.89
C VAL A 567 4.50 0.10 6.25
N SER A 568 3.92 -0.43 7.32
CA SER A 568 4.32 -0.24 8.73
C SER A 568 4.03 1.12 9.35
N THR A 569 3.30 2.00 8.69
CA THR A 569 2.97 3.35 9.21
C THR A 569 1.93 3.37 10.34
N CYS A 570 1.25 2.24 10.57
CA CYS A 570 0.38 1.96 11.72
C CYS A 570 0.67 0.55 12.26
N ALA A 571 1.95 0.21 12.45
CA ALA A 571 2.45 -1.14 12.63
C ALA A 571 1.74 -1.92 13.75
N MET A 572 1.38 -3.18 13.44
CA MET A 572 0.88 -4.19 14.36
C MET A 572 2.08 -4.82 15.09
N MET A 573 2.29 -4.44 16.33
CA MET A 573 3.35 -4.98 17.19
C MET A 573 3.11 -4.60 18.64
N GLY A 574 3.90 -5.14 19.56
CA GLY A 574 3.86 -4.76 20.96
C GLY A 574 3.94 -3.23 21.15
N ARG A 575 3.13 -2.69 22.07
CA ARG A 575 3.05 -1.24 22.30
C ARG A 575 4.41 -0.64 22.70
N GLU A 576 5.23 -1.38 23.42
CA GLU A 576 6.58 -1.02 23.85
C GLU A 576 7.54 -0.86 22.65
N LEU A 577 7.34 -1.61 21.58
CA LEU A 577 8.07 -1.48 20.32
C LEU A 577 7.53 -0.36 19.41
N GLY A 578 6.59 0.42 19.94
CA GLY A 578 5.92 1.48 19.20
C GLY A 578 4.84 0.94 18.26
N GLY A 579 4.13 -0.13 18.64
CA GLY A 579 2.94 -0.60 17.95
C GLY A 579 1.82 0.45 18.00
N VAL A 580 1.08 0.55 16.90
CA VAL A 580 -0.13 1.38 16.78
C VAL A 580 -1.38 0.54 17.00
N VAL A 581 -1.34 -0.71 16.53
CA VAL A 581 -2.42 -1.68 16.69
C VAL A 581 -1.92 -2.98 17.31
N ASP A 582 -2.84 -3.70 17.95
CA ASP A 582 -2.62 -5.05 18.47
C ASP A 582 -2.79 -6.12 17.38
N SER A 583 -2.64 -7.40 17.76
CA SER A 583 -2.76 -8.55 16.84
C SER A 583 -4.16 -8.76 16.23
N GLU A 584 -5.18 -8.05 16.71
CA GLU A 584 -6.52 -8.01 16.11
C GLU A 584 -6.75 -6.75 15.25
N GLY A 585 -5.71 -5.95 15.03
CA GLY A 585 -5.78 -4.68 14.31
C GLY A 585 -6.43 -3.55 15.11
N LYS A 586 -6.74 -3.72 16.40
CA LYS A 586 -7.35 -2.69 17.24
C LYS A 586 -6.31 -1.63 17.62
N ILE A 587 -6.68 -0.36 17.46
CA ILE A 587 -5.81 0.75 17.85
C ILE A 587 -5.70 0.81 19.37
N TYR A 588 -4.48 0.80 19.88
CA TYR A 588 -4.23 0.95 21.31
C TYR A 588 -4.89 2.20 21.90
N GLY A 589 -5.61 2.06 23.01
CA GLY A 589 -6.34 3.15 23.66
C GLY A 589 -7.68 3.49 22.99
N THR A 590 -8.20 2.61 22.14
CA THR A 590 -9.56 2.69 21.58
C THR A 590 -10.33 1.39 21.78
N GLN A 591 -11.65 1.46 21.87
CA GLN A 591 -12.49 0.26 22.02
C GLN A 591 -12.95 -0.33 20.69
N ASN A 592 -13.21 0.54 19.69
CA ASN A 592 -13.96 0.16 18.50
C ASN A 592 -13.37 0.75 17.19
N VAL A 593 -12.05 0.94 17.15
CA VAL A 593 -11.37 1.37 15.94
C VAL A 593 -10.25 0.39 15.60
N ARG A 594 -10.22 -0.07 14.34
CA ARG A 594 -9.16 -0.95 13.82
C ARG A 594 -8.46 -0.33 12.62
N VAL A 595 -7.23 -0.77 12.37
CA VAL A 595 -6.53 -0.55 11.09
C VAL A 595 -6.35 -1.91 10.41
N VAL A 596 -6.79 -1.99 9.16
CA VAL A 596 -6.77 -3.23 8.37
C VAL A 596 -6.30 -2.93 6.95
N ASP A 597 -5.00 -2.71 6.78
CA ASP A 597 -4.33 -2.52 5.49
C ASP A 597 -2.80 -2.65 5.65
N ALA A 598 -2.04 -2.41 4.59
CA ALA A 598 -0.59 -2.55 4.60
C ALA A 598 0.12 -1.63 5.63
N SER A 599 -0.53 -0.58 6.14
CA SER A 599 0.04 0.25 7.23
C SER A 599 0.22 -0.54 8.51
N ALA A 600 -0.60 -1.59 8.71
CA ALA A 600 -0.53 -2.46 9.89
C ALA A 600 0.54 -3.57 9.79
N PHE A 601 1.17 -3.79 8.64
CA PHE A 601 2.26 -4.77 8.57
C PHE A 601 3.34 -4.45 9.59
N PRO A 602 3.79 -5.43 10.39
CA PRO A 602 4.85 -5.23 11.39
C PRO A 602 6.17 -4.79 10.75
N THR A 603 6.51 -5.40 9.61
CA THR A 603 7.72 -5.15 8.83
C THR A 603 7.42 -5.20 7.34
N GLN A 604 8.35 -4.74 6.50
CA GLN A 604 8.32 -4.97 5.08
C GLN A 604 8.40 -6.49 4.78
N ILE A 605 7.85 -6.93 3.65
CA ILE A 605 7.85 -8.34 3.23
C ILE A 605 8.63 -8.54 1.93
N SER A 606 9.14 -9.76 1.75
CA SER A 606 9.90 -10.16 0.56
C SER A 606 9.04 -10.43 -0.66
N GLY A 607 7.72 -10.57 -0.50
CA GLY A 607 6.76 -10.70 -1.59
C GLY A 607 6.16 -9.39 -2.05
N HIS A 608 5.24 -9.47 -3.03
CA HIS A 608 4.41 -8.35 -3.41
C HIS A 608 3.22 -8.21 -2.45
N LEU A 609 2.90 -6.97 -2.05
CA LEU A 609 2.02 -6.72 -0.90
C LEU A 609 0.60 -7.28 -1.02
N SER A 610 0.05 -7.35 -2.25
CA SER A 610 -1.38 -7.61 -2.46
C SER A 610 -1.87 -8.93 -1.86
N ALA A 611 -1.13 -10.04 -2.05
CA ALA A 611 -1.49 -11.34 -1.49
C ALA A 611 -1.59 -11.29 0.05
N SER A 612 -0.57 -10.70 0.70
CA SER A 612 -0.52 -10.59 2.18
C SER A 612 -1.55 -9.60 2.74
N VAL A 613 -1.85 -8.52 2.02
CA VAL A 613 -2.93 -7.58 2.40
C VAL A 613 -4.29 -8.28 2.37
N TYR A 614 -4.56 -9.08 1.34
CA TYR A 614 -5.79 -9.86 1.25
C TYR A 614 -5.90 -10.88 2.40
N ALA A 615 -4.82 -11.61 2.69
CA ALA A 615 -4.79 -12.60 3.78
C ALA A 615 -5.00 -11.94 5.15
N MET A 616 -4.29 -10.85 5.44
CA MET A 616 -4.46 -10.08 6.68
C MET A 616 -5.91 -9.61 6.85
N ALA A 617 -6.50 -9.04 5.81
CA ALA A 617 -7.87 -8.52 5.87
C ALA A 617 -8.88 -9.65 6.11
N GLY A 618 -8.69 -10.82 5.50
CA GLY A 618 -9.51 -12.01 5.74
C GLY A 618 -9.43 -12.46 7.20
N LYS A 619 -8.22 -12.58 7.74
CA LYS A 619 -7.99 -12.99 9.13
C LYS A 619 -8.61 -12.03 10.14
N ILE A 620 -8.43 -10.73 9.95
CA ILE A 620 -9.02 -9.73 10.85
C ILE A 620 -10.56 -9.69 10.70
N ALA A 621 -11.11 -9.86 9.49
CA ALA A 621 -12.56 -9.95 9.29
C ALA A 621 -13.16 -11.14 10.08
N ASP A 622 -12.50 -12.30 10.08
CA ASP A 622 -12.93 -13.45 10.88
C ASP A 622 -12.85 -13.17 12.39
N ALA A 623 -11.78 -12.52 12.86
CA ALA A 623 -11.67 -12.11 14.26
C ALA A 623 -12.80 -11.15 14.68
N ILE A 624 -13.22 -10.21 13.81
CA ILE A 624 -14.38 -9.35 14.05
C ILE A 624 -15.67 -10.19 14.17
N LEU A 625 -15.88 -11.14 13.27
CA LEU A 625 -17.08 -12.00 13.25
C LEU A 625 -17.11 -12.96 14.44
N GLU A 626 -15.98 -13.45 14.91
CA GLU A 626 -15.85 -14.30 16.10
C GLU A 626 -16.16 -13.56 17.39
N GLY A 627 -15.73 -12.31 17.52
CA GLY A 627 -16.04 -11.44 18.65
C GLY A 627 -17.54 -11.10 18.79
N LEU A 628 -18.37 -11.47 17.80
CA LEU A 628 -19.83 -11.29 17.81
C LEU A 628 -20.59 -12.54 18.29
N LYS A 629 -19.92 -13.70 18.42
CA LYS A 629 -20.52 -14.96 18.91
C LYS A 629 -20.52 -14.99 20.43
#